data_06e0a65d0dcab5f44eb6f8b3c217c586
#
_entry.id   06e0a65d0dcab5f44eb6f8b3c217c586
#
_cell.length_a   1.000
_cell.length_b   1.000
_cell.length_c   1.000
_cell.angle_alpha   90.00
_cell.angle_beta   90.00
_cell.angle_gamma   90.00
#
_symmetry.space_group_name_H-M   'P 1'
#
loop_
_entity.id
_entity.type
_entity.pdbx_description
1 polymer ?
#
loop_
_entity_poly.entity_id
_entity_poly.type
_entity_poly.pdbx_seq_one_letter_code
_entity_poly.pdbx_strand_id
1 'polypeptide(L)'
;GFNSINFDEEFLRQLFWEHFFYPYVTNTKGSVRGDLFNFVTMAHAFDKEILNVERNDEGKLSFKLEKLATANNFDSSNSHEAIADVEVTMQIINLLKDKNYEFFKIFSENSTAKKVEETIKQNDIFTLHNYLFNNHRIYLVKKLIKHPSYKNQMIGFDLKYDVDNIVNMSEQEISIDYKKKSFFRKIKLNKQPNILDKSYAMKFNPYSSLSDEEIKIKCGKLNSQSFLEKLRNILYKESIDFLDNQSQEPSFEEDTIYSQNLNYEDSLIMQNFHLEAWEKKWNYAERFKDQRLKFFAAKHLYRNHPETLPKKIFLHFHKKI
;
A
#
# COMPACT_ATOMS: atom_id res chain seq x y z
N GLY A 1 -1.37 8.88 -9.51
CA GLY A 1 -1.69 9.90 -8.51
C GLY A 1 -0.50 10.30 -7.66
N PHE A 2 -0.72 11.20 -6.75
CA PHE A 2 0.28 11.67 -5.79
C PHE A 2 -0.15 11.29 -4.37
N ASN A 3 0.62 10.44 -3.68
CA ASN A 3 0.27 9.81 -2.39
C ASN A 3 -1.05 9.02 -2.40
N SER A 4 -1.52 8.65 -3.58
CA SER A 4 -2.86 8.12 -3.82
C SER A 4 -3.05 6.69 -3.31
N ILE A 5 -2.02 5.85 -3.33
CA ILE A 5 -2.11 4.42 -2.93
C ILE A 5 -2.47 4.26 -1.43
N ASN A 6 -2.07 5.21 -0.60
CA ASN A 6 -2.30 5.13 0.84
C ASN A 6 -3.48 5.98 1.33
N PHE A 7 -4.01 6.87 0.49
CA PHE A 7 -5.08 7.81 0.85
C PHE A 7 -6.26 7.72 -0.11
N ASP A 8 -6.15 8.27 -1.32
CA ASP A 8 -7.28 8.42 -2.25
C ASP A 8 -7.92 7.09 -2.63
N GLU A 9 -7.10 6.03 -2.82
CA GLU A 9 -7.63 4.72 -3.20
C GLU A 9 -8.49 4.08 -2.11
N GLU A 10 -8.16 4.27 -0.84
CA GLU A 10 -8.97 3.73 0.25
C GLU A 10 -10.33 4.48 0.34
N PHE A 11 -10.33 5.80 0.16
CA PHE A 11 -11.57 6.59 0.06
C PHE A 11 -12.42 6.16 -1.14
N LEU A 12 -11.81 6.01 -2.32
CA LEU A 12 -12.51 5.57 -3.53
C LEU A 12 -13.11 4.17 -3.36
N ARG A 13 -12.38 3.25 -2.74
CA ARG A 13 -12.88 1.90 -2.47
C ARG A 13 -14.08 1.93 -1.56
N GLN A 14 -14.01 2.70 -0.49
CA GLN A 14 -15.10 2.85 0.45
C GLN A 14 -16.33 3.47 -0.23
N LEU A 15 -16.14 4.57 -0.95
CA LEU A 15 -17.21 5.24 -1.69
C LEU A 15 -17.87 4.30 -2.72
N PHE A 16 -17.07 3.61 -3.51
CA PHE A 16 -17.59 2.66 -4.51
C PHE A 16 -18.33 1.49 -3.86
N TRP A 17 -17.81 0.98 -2.76
CA TRP A 17 -18.45 -0.09 -2.00
C TRP A 17 -19.85 0.32 -1.51
N GLU A 18 -19.96 1.47 -0.86
CA GLU A 18 -21.23 1.97 -0.33
C GLU A 18 -22.26 2.30 -1.43
N HIS A 19 -21.76 2.63 -2.63
CA HIS A 19 -22.60 3.07 -3.76
C HIS A 19 -22.73 2.02 -4.88
N PHE A 20 -22.45 0.75 -4.62
CA PHE A 20 -22.58 -0.37 -5.58
C PHE A 20 -21.74 -0.27 -6.84
N PHE A 21 -20.63 0.43 -6.79
CA PHE A 21 -19.59 0.35 -7.83
C PHE A 21 -18.52 -0.67 -7.44
N TYR A 22 -17.81 -1.20 -8.43
CA TYR A 22 -16.72 -2.11 -8.16
C TYR A 22 -15.59 -1.40 -7.39
N PRO A 23 -15.30 -1.82 -6.13
CA PRO A 23 -14.40 -1.04 -5.26
C PRO A 23 -12.93 -1.10 -5.66
N TYR A 24 -12.54 -2.09 -6.49
CA TYR A 24 -11.14 -2.30 -6.90
C TYR A 24 -10.87 -1.86 -8.33
N VAL A 25 -11.53 -0.81 -8.83
CA VAL A 25 -11.40 -0.32 -10.20
C VAL A 25 -9.94 0.01 -10.59
N THR A 26 -9.14 0.50 -9.64
CA THR A 26 -7.72 0.80 -9.85
C THR A 26 -6.83 -0.45 -9.96
N ASN A 27 -7.37 -1.63 -9.64
CA ASN A 27 -6.67 -2.92 -9.66
C ASN A 27 -7.23 -3.89 -10.73
N THR A 28 -8.05 -3.42 -11.66
CA THR A 28 -8.60 -4.26 -12.73
C THR A 28 -7.52 -4.67 -13.73
N LYS A 29 -7.78 -5.78 -14.46
CA LYS A 29 -6.86 -6.26 -15.49
C LYS A 29 -6.60 -5.16 -16.52
N GLY A 30 -5.34 -4.87 -16.78
CA GLY A 30 -4.90 -3.81 -17.69
C GLY A 30 -4.66 -2.45 -17.04
N SER A 31 -5.09 -2.24 -15.79
CA SER A 31 -4.78 -1.04 -15.03
C SER A 31 -3.47 -1.21 -14.25
N VAL A 32 -2.63 -0.18 -14.29
CA VAL A 32 -1.39 -0.09 -13.50
C VAL A 32 -1.45 1.17 -12.67
N ARG A 33 -1.16 1.03 -11.38
CA ARG A 33 -1.11 2.18 -10.46
C ARG A 33 0.29 2.75 -10.39
N GLY A 34 0.40 4.05 -10.23
CA GLY A 34 1.65 4.74 -9.99
C GLY A 34 1.45 5.84 -8.95
N ASP A 35 2.20 5.75 -7.85
CA ASP A 35 2.22 6.78 -6.80
C ASP A 35 3.47 7.64 -6.97
N LEU A 36 3.27 8.85 -7.51
CA LEU A 36 4.36 9.76 -7.80
C LEU A 36 5.11 10.20 -6.53
N PHE A 37 4.47 10.24 -5.37
CA PHE A 37 5.14 10.55 -4.11
C PHE A 37 6.28 9.55 -3.81
N ASN A 38 6.02 8.24 -4.02
CA ASN A 38 7.05 7.22 -3.88
C ASN A 38 8.18 7.40 -4.89
N PHE A 39 7.84 7.76 -6.13
CA PHE A 39 8.83 7.98 -7.18
C PHE A 39 9.71 9.21 -6.90
N VAL A 40 9.10 10.36 -6.58
CA VAL A 40 9.83 11.61 -6.29
C VAL A 40 10.77 11.42 -5.11
N THR A 41 10.29 10.83 -4.02
CA THR A 41 11.12 10.62 -2.82
C THR A 41 12.26 9.64 -3.08
N MET A 42 12.04 8.61 -3.89
CA MET A 42 13.08 7.68 -4.31
C MET A 42 14.13 8.40 -5.20
N ALA A 43 13.70 9.06 -6.25
CA ALA A 43 14.59 9.74 -7.18
C ALA A 43 15.47 10.76 -6.44
N HIS A 44 14.88 11.62 -5.61
CA HIS A 44 15.62 12.59 -4.80
C HIS A 44 16.54 11.94 -3.75
N ALA A 45 16.25 10.75 -3.24
CA ALA A 45 17.13 10.06 -2.29
C ALA A 45 18.49 9.72 -2.90
N PHE A 46 18.50 9.37 -4.19
CA PHE A 46 19.71 8.90 -4.90
C PHE A 46 20.33 9.93 -5.83
N ASP A 47 19.56 10.98 -6.16
CA ASP A 47 20.04 12.14 -6.94
C ASP A 47 19.38 13.41 -6.40
N LYS A 48 20.14 14.21 -5.65
CA LYS A 48 19.65 15.43 -5.00
C LYS A 48 19.34 16.56 -5.99
N GLU A 49 19.96 16.53 -7.16
CA GLU A 49 19.85 17.56 -8.18
C GLU A 49 18.71 17.25 -9.20
N ILE A 50 18.10 16.08 -9.08
CA ILE A 50 17.08 15.66 -10.06
C ILE A 50 15.82 16.54 -9.99
N LEU A 51 15.52 17.08 -8.80
CA LEU A 51 14.33 17.87 -8.51
C LEU A 51 14.62 18.85 -7.39
N ASN A 52 14.19 20.10 -7.52
CA ASN A 52 14.27 21.06 -6.44
C ASN A 52 13.24 20.72 -5.35
N VAL A 53 13.71 20.59 -4.11
CA VAL A 53 12.85 20.28 -2.95
C VAL A 53 13.13 21.30 -1.85
N GLU A 54 12.11 22.05 -1.50
CA GLU A 54 12.18 23.03 -0.42
C GLU A 54 12.20 22.36 0.95
N ARG A 55 12.66 23.11 1.95
CA ARG A 55 12.53 22.73 3.35
C ARG A 55 11.31 23.45 3.96
N ASN A 56 10.63 22.77 4.87
CA ASN A 56 9.57 23.37 5.66
C ASN A 56 10.18 24.22 6.81
N ASP A 57 9.32 24.88 7.61
CA ASP A 57 9.69 25.73 8.73
C ASP A 57 10.52 25.01 9.80
N GLU A 58 10.42 23.67 9.88
CA GLU A 58 11.23 22.82 10.76
C GLU A 58 12.58 22.40 10.13
N GLY A 59 12.92 22.92 8.95
CA GLY A 59 14.12 22.57 8.20
C GLY A 59 14.10 21.18 7.53
N LYS A 60 12.96 20.49 7.51
CA LYS A 60 12.79 19.18 6.90
C LYS A 60 12.36 19.30 5.44
N LEU A 61 12.79 18.35 4.58
CA LEU A 61 12.38 18.30 3.19
C LEU A 61 10.85 18.19 3.07
N SER A 62 10.27 19.01 2.18
CA SER A 62 8.83 19.01 1.92
C SER A 62 8.55 18.48 0.51
N PHE A 63 7.97 17.29 0.45
CA PHE A 63 7.49 16.69 -0.81
C PHE A 63 5.99 16.89 -1.02
N LYS A 64 5.42 18.00 -0.53
CA LYS A 64 4.05 18.35 -0.87
C LYS A 64 3.98 18.78 -2.33
N LEU A 65 2.91 18.39 -3.04
CA LEU A 65 2.76 18.64 -4.48
C LEU A 65 2.87 20.12 -4.83
N GLU A 66 2.18 20.99 -4.09
CA GLU A 66 2.22 22.44 -4.24
C GLU A 66 3.65 23.02 -4.11
N LYS A 67 4.43 22.51 -3.13
CA LYS A 67 5.82 22.94 -2.90
C LYS A 67 6.75 22.49 -4.00
N LEU A 68 6.56 21.26 -4.47
CA LEU A 68 7.31 20.72 -5.59
C LEU A 68 7.01 21.49 -6.88
N ALA A 69 5.75 21.85 -7.10
CA ALA A 69 5.34 22.68 -8.25
C ALA A 69 6.08 24.02 -8.24
N THR A 70 5.98 24.76 -7.15
CA THR A 70 6.61 26.08 -6.99
C THR A 70 8.13 26.01 -7.15
N ALA A 71 8.79 25.05 -6.46
CA ALA A 71 10.24 24.91 -6.48
C ALA A 71 10.81 24.54 -7.86
N ASN A 72 9.99 23.96 -8.74
CA ASN A 72 10.39 23.53 -10.08
C ASN A 72 9.75 24.36 -11.20
N ASN A 73 9.18 25.54 -10.87
CA ASN A 73 8.56 26.47 -11.79
C ASN A 73 7.41 25.89 -12.61
N PHE A 74 6.62 24.99 -12.02
CA PHE A 74 5.36 24.56 -12.58
C PHE A 74 4.24 25.51 -12.13
N ASP A 75 3.25 25.69 -12.98
CA ASP A 75 2.09 26.53 -12.64
C ASP A 75 1.29 25.90 -11.49
N SER A 76 1.23 26.60 -10.38
CA SER A 76 0.51 26.21 -9.17
C SER A 76 -0.57 27.22 -8.78
N SER A 77 -0.94 28.13 -9.71
CA SER A 77 -1.92 29.21 -9.44
C SER A 77 -3.28 28.69 -9.00
N ASN A 78 -3.67 27.51 -9.48
CA ASN A 78 -4.92 26.83 -9.16
C ASN A 78 -4.66 25.57 -8.28
N SER A 79 -3.64 25.59 -7.42
CA SER A 79 -3.40 24.48 -6.48
C SER A 79 -4.68 24.17 -5.69
N HIS A 80 -4.92 22.88 -5.46
CA HIS A 80 -6.13 22.30 -4.87
C HIS A 80 -7.34 22.18 -5.81
N GLU A 81 -7.25 22.60 -7.07
CA GLU A 81 -8.15 22.13 -8.09
C GLU A 81 -7.68 20.78 -8.62
N ALA A 82 -8.57 19.79 -8.66
CA ALA A 82 -8.23 18.41 -9.00
C ALA A 82 -7.52 18.27 -10.36
N ILE A 83 -7.90 19.08 -11.35
CA ILE A 83 -7.28 19.07 -12.69
C ILE A 83 -5.86 19.64 -12.63
N ALA A 84 -5.65 20.76 -11.94
CA ALA A 84 -4.34 21.39 -11.81
C ALA A 84 -3.36 20.46 -11.08
N ASP A 85 -3.79 19.78 -10.02
CA ASP A 85 -2.97 18.78 -9.31
C ASP A 85 -2.57 17.60 -10.20
N VAL A 86 -3.47 17.16 -11.10
CA VAL A 86 -3.15 16.12 -12.09
C VAL A 86 -2.12 16.63 -13.11
N GLU A 87 -2.27 17.84 -13.61
CA GLU A 87 -1.33 18.44 -14.57
C GLU A 87 0.06 18.62 -13.98
N VAL A 88 0.17 19.12 -12.75
CA VAL A 88 1.45 19.21 -12.01
C VAL A 88 2.05 17.81 -11.81
N THR A 89 1.23 16.83 -11.43
CA THR A 89 1.66 15.43 -11.29
C THR A 89 2.28 14.90 -12.59
N MET A 90 1.65 15.18 -13.74
CA MET A 90 2.16 14.78 -15.06
C MET A 90 3.45 15.52 -15.45
N GLN A 91 3.56 16.79 -15.14
CA GLN A 91 4.78 17.58 -15.40
C GLN A 91 5.96 17.03 -14.60
N ILE A 92 5.77 16.74 -13.30
CA ILE A 92 6.83 16.16 -12.45
C ILE A 92 7.29 14.78 -12.97
N ILE A 93 6.36 13.88 -13.34
CA ILE A 93 6.75 12.55 -13.83
C ILE A 93 7.53 12.65 -15.15
N ASN A 94 7.15 13.56 -16.05
CA ASN A 94 7.88 13.80 -17.29
C ASN A 94 9.27 14.37 -17.01
N LEU A 95 9.39 15.36 -16.13
CA LEU A 95 10.68 15.92 -15.72
C LEU A 95 11.63 14.83 -15.19
N LEU A 96 11.14 13.99 -14.28
CA LEU A 96 11.95 12.91 -13.71
C LEU A 96 12.35 11.87 -14.74
N LYS A 97 11.42 11.51 -15.64
CA LYS A 97 11.67 10.57 -16.73
C LYS A 97 12.74 11.10 -17.71
N ASP A 98 12.66 12.39 -18.06
CA ASP A 98 13.59 13.02 -18.99
C ASP A 98 14.98 13.20 -18.37
N LYS A 99 15.04 13.55 -17.07
CA LYS A 99 16.31 13.70 -16.37
C LYS A 99 17.01 12.37 -16.06
N ASN A 100 16.25 11.33 -15.72
CA ASN A 100 16.80 10.02 -15.41
C ASN A 100 15.82 8.89 -15.75
N TYR A 101 15.89 8.37 -16.96
CA TYR A 101 15.02 7.28 -17.42
C TYR A 101 15.19 6.00 -16.63
N GLU A 102 16.37 5.72 -16.05
CA GLU A 102 16.58 4.51 -15.24
C GLU A 102 15.71 4.54 -13.97
N PHE A 103 15.57 5.69 -13.31
CA PHE A 103 14.63 5.81 -12.17
C PHE A 103 13.18 5.60 -12.58
N PHE A 104 12.79 6.10 -13.75
CA PHE A 104 11.44 5.86 -14.27
C PHE A 104 11.21 4.37 -14.59
N LYS A 105 12.22 3.67 -15.11
CA LYS A 105 12.16 2.22 -15.33
C LYS A 105 11.99 1.47 -14.01
N ILE A 106 12.79 1.77 -12.99
CA ILE A 106 12.69 1.21 -11.64
C ILE A 106 11.27 1.44 -11.07
N PHE A 107 10.75 2.66 -11.17
CA PHE A 107 9.39 2.99 -10.75
C PHE A 107 8.32 2.12 -11.46
N SER A 108 8.47 1.93 -12.77
CA SER A 108 7.56 1.11 -13.58
C SER A 108 7.65 -0.38 -13.24
N GLU A 109 8.85 -0.88 -12.93
CA GLU A 109 9.09 -2.28 -12.51
C GLU A 109 8.52 -2.56 -11.11
N ASN A 110 8.37 -1.55 -10.27
CA ASN A 110 7.75 -1.66 -8.95
C ASN A 110 6.23 -1.37 -8.95
N SER A 111 5.60 -1.21 -10.10
CA SER A 111 4.21 -0.75 -10.22
C SER A 111 3.15 -1.79 -9.84
N THR A 112 3.45 -3.09 -9.85
CA THR A 112 2.51 -4.16 -9.48
C THR A 112 3.16 -5.15 -8.53
N ALA A 113 2.34 -5.79 -7.68
CA ALA A 113 2.83 -6.82 -6.75
C ALA A 113 3.58 -7.96 -7.46
N LYS A 114 3.13 -8.35 -8.68
CA LYS A 114 3.77 -9.38 -9.48
C LYS A 114 5.17 -8.96 -9.92
N LYS A 115 5.32 -7.76 -10.48
CA LYS A 115 6.62 -7.23 -10.92
C LYS A 115 7.59 -7.07 -9.74
N VAL A 116 7.11 -6.53 -8.61
CA VAL A 116 7.90 -6.43 -7.37
C VAL A 116 8.38 -7.81 -6.89
N GLU A 117 7.49 -8.80 -6.91
CA GLU A 117 7.86 -10.17 -6.53
C GLU A 117 8.90 -10.77 -7.49
N GLU A 118 8.78 -10.53 -8.79
CA GLU A 118 9.75 -10.95 -9.80
C GLU A 118 11.12 -10.27 -9.58
N THR A 119 11.15 -8.96 -9.34
CA THR A 119 12.37 -8.21 -9.02
C THR A 119 13.06 -8.78 -7.77
N ILE A 120 12.31 -9.05 -6.70
CA ILE A 120 12.86 -9.65 -5.47
C ILE A 120 13.30 -11.10 -5.67
N LYS A 121 12.65 -11.86 -6.56
CA LYS A 121 13.08 -13.24 -6.88
C LYS A 121 14.42 -13.28 -7.64
N GLN A 122 14.62 -12.32 -8.53
CA GLN A 122 15.86 -12.20 -9.31
C GLN A 122 17.02 -11.65 -8.46
N ASN A 123 16.72 -10.82 -7.47
CA ASN A 123 17.70 -10.11 -6.65
C ASN A 123 17.53 -10.52 -5.18
N ASP A 124 18.34 -11.44 -4.72
CA ASP A 124 18.30 -11.95 -3.35
C ASP A 124 18.67 -10.88 -2.30
N ILE A 125 19.45 -9.89 -2.75
CA ILE A 125 19.85 -8.70 -2.00
C ILE A 125 19.50 -7.48 -2.84
N PHE A 126 18.84 -6.51 -2.24
CA PHE A 126 18.39 -5.30 -2.93
C PHE A 126 18.39 -4.07 -2.01
N THR A 127 18.33 -2.92 -2.61
CA THR A 127 18.06 -1.68 -1.89
C THR A 127 16.57 -1.51 -1.69
N LEU A 128 16.14 -1.24 -0.46
CA LEU A 128 14.80 -0.80 -0.14
C LEU A 128 14.86 0.66 0.30
N HIS A 129 14.13 1.54 -0.38
CA HIS A 129 13.97 2.94 0.03
C HIS A 129 12.57 3.19 0.55
N ASN A 130 12.48 3.89 1.67
CA ASN A 130 11.25 4.43 2.24
C ASN A 130 11.45 5.91 2.61
N TYR A 131 10.38 6.69 2.51
CA TYR A 131 10.35 8.05 3.07
C TYR A 131 9.39 8.06 4.25
N LEU A 132 9.93 8.19 5.47
CA LEU A 132 9.16 8.09 6.70
C LEU A 132 9.57 9.20 7.66
N PHE A 133 8.57 9.84 8.28
CA PHE A 133 8.78 10.93 9.24
C PHE A 133 9.69 12.04 8.67
N ASN A 134 9.45 12.42 7.43
CA ASN A 134 10.20 13.43 6.66
C ASN A 134 11.69 13.10 6.49
N ASN A 135 12.06 11.83 6.50
CA ASN A 135 13.42 11.37 6.29
C ASN A 135 13.50 10.21 5.30
N HIS A 136 14.51 10.24 4.45
CA HIS A 136 14.86 9.08 3.62
C HIS A 136 15.41 7.96 4.51
N ARG A 137 14.93 6.76 4.26
CA ARG A 137 15.40 5.52 4.89
C ARG A 137 15.84 4.58 3.78
N ILE A 138 17.15 4.34 3.72
CA ILE A 138 17.78 3.46 2.73
C ILE A 138 18.26 2.22 3.47
N TYR A 139 17.91 1.04 2.95
CA TYR A 139 18.24 -0.23 3.55
C TYR A 139 18.88 -1.16 2.49
N LEU A 140 19.95 -1.86 2.84
CA LEU A 140 20.43 -3.02 2.10
C LEU A 140 19.74 -4.25 2.70
N VAL A 141 18.87 -4.86 1.92
CA VAL A 141 17.97 -5.90 2.42
C VAL A 141 18.29 -7.23 1.77
N LYS A 142 18.51 -8.27 2.59
CA LYS A 142 18.47 -9.67 2.18
C LYS A 142 17.03 -10.17 2.26
N LYS A 143 16.51 -10.71 1.16
CA LYS A 143 15.23 -11.43 1.15
C LYS A 143 15.30 -12.62 2.09
N LEU A 144 14.28 -12.80 2.94
CA LEU A 144 14.12 -13.99 3.78
C LEU A 144 12.98 -14.87 3.24
N ILE A 145 11.77 -14.62 3.71
CA ILE A 145 10.61 -15.45 3.36
C ILE A 145 9.41 -14.59 2.98
N LYS A 146 8.54 -15.13 2.13
CA LYS A 146 7.20 -14.59 1.91
C LYS A 146 6.32 -14.95 3.10
N HIS A 147 5.45 -14.02 3.52
CA HIS A 147 4.54 -14.27 4.63
C HIS A 147 3.60 -15.45 4.29
N PRO A 148 3.43 -16.45 5.16
CA PRO A 148 2.64 -17.63 4.85
C PRO A 148 1.16 -17.35 4.60
N SER A 149 0.58 -16.38 5.32
CA SER A 149 -0.84 -16.02 5.22
C SER A 149 -1.08 -14.77 4.36
N TYR A 150 -0.18 -13.78 4.38
CA TYR A 150 -0.37 -12.52 3.65
C TYR A 150 0.36 -12.55 2.30
N LYS A 151 -0.37 -12.91 1.23
CA LYS A 151 0.16 -13.13 -0.13
C LYS A 151 1.01 -11.96 -0.68
N ASN A 152 0.71 -10.74 -0.26
CA ASN A 152 1.40 -9.52 -0.72
C ASN A 152 2.44 -8.99 0.28
N GLN A 153 2.96 -9.85 1.17
CA GLN A 153 3.98 -9.45 2.13
C GLN A 153 5.22 -10.32 2.04
N MET A 154 6.37 -9.66 1.89
CA MET A 154 7.70 -10.25 1.94
C MET A 154 8.42 -9.75 3.19
N ILE A 155 9.17 -10.63 3.83
CA ILE A 155 10.03 -10.28 4.96
C ILE A 155 11.47 -10.28 4.47
N GLY A 156 12.16 -9.18 4.72
CA GLY A 156 13.59 -9.01 4.49
C GLY A 156 14.33 -8.69 5.77
N PHE A 157 15.64 -8.83 5.72
CA PHE A 157 16.57 -8.52 6.81
C PHE A 157 17.48 -7.37 6.39
N ASP A 158 17.66 -6.38 7.25
CA ASP A 158 18.55 -5.25 7.04
C ASP A 158 20.00 -5.64 7.40
N LEU A 159 20.86 -5.71 6.38
CA LEU A 159 22.23 -6.23 6.50
C LEU A 159 23.20 -5.38 7.32
N LYS A 160 22.77 -4.18 7.79
CA LYS A 160 23.60 -3.42 8.74
C LYS A 160 23.72 -4.06 10.10
N TYR A 161 22.79 -4.94 10.48
CA TYR A 161 22.79 -5.57 11.78
C TYR A 161 23.70 -6.80 11.81
N ASP A 162 24.16 -7.13 13.01
CA ASP A 162 24.91 -8.36 13.27
C ASP A 162 24.01 -9.59 13.13
N VAL A 163 24.43 -10.53 12.32
CA VAL A 163 23.66 -11.75 12.01
C VAL A 163 23.95 -12.86 13.01
N ASP A 164 25.15 -12.90 13.59
CA ASP A 164 25.59 -14.02 14.44
C ASP A 164 24.74 -14.18 15.69
N ASN A 165 24.43 -13.09 16.33
CA ASN A 165 23.54 -13.10 17.49
C ASN A 165 22.10 -13.44 17.09
N ILE A 166 21.62 -12.91 15.98
CA ILE A 166 20.21 -12.98 15.58
C ILE A 166 19.79 -14.39 15.13
N VAL A 167 20.61 -15.10 14.38
CA VAL A 167 20.30 -16.48 13.92
C VAL A 167 20.26 -17.50 15.07
N ASN A 168 20.95 -17.18 16.17
CA ASN A 168 20.99 -18.01 17.38
C ASN A 168 19.90 -17.67 18.40
N MET A 169 19.17 -16.57 18.23
CA MET A 169 18.07 -16.19 19.11
C MET A 169 16.99 -17.27 19.18
N SER A 170 16.35 -17.34 20.34
CA SER A 170 15.13 -18.12 20.52
C SER A 170 13.97 -17.53 19.69
N GLU A 171 12.93 -18.32 19.44
CA GLU A 171 11.71 -17.85 18.75
C GLU A 171 11.06 -16.67 19.48
N GLN A 172 11.11 -16.64 20.81
CA GLN A 172 10.55 -15.55 21.61
C GLN A 172 11.31 -14.23 21.41
N GLU A 173 12.64 -14.26 21.44
CA GLU A 173 13.49 -13.09 21.19
C GLU A 173 13.30 -12.54 19.78
N ILE A 174 13.29 -13.41 18.76
CA ILE A 174 13.02 -13.02 17.37
C ILE A 174 11.62 -12.38 17.26
N SER A 175 10.62 -12.93 17.97
CA SER A 175 9.25 -12.38 17.94
C SER A 175 9.17 -10.96 18.51
N ILE A 176 9.90 -10.68 19.58
CA ILE A 176 9.98 -9.33 20.20
C ILE A 176 10.59 -8.34 19.20
N ASP A 177 11.72 -8.69 18.59
CA ASP A 177 12.40 -7.83 17.62
C ASP A 177 11.61 -7.65 16.32
N TYR A 178 10.91 -8.70 15.89
CA TYR A 178 10.02 -8.63 14.74
C TYR A 178 8.87 -7.62 14.97
N LYS A 179 8.28 -7.59 16.17
CA LYS A 179 7.25 -6.62 16.54
C LYS A 179 7.81 -5.19 16.61
N LYS A 180 9.02 -5.01 17.13
CA LYS A 180 9.73 -3.72 17.19
C LYS A 180 10.22 -3.24 15.83
N LYS A 181 10.21 -4.08 14.79
CA LYS A 181 10.76 -3.81 13.44
C LYS A 181 12.24 -3.40 13.47
N SER A 182 13.03 -3.95 14.38
CA SER A 182 14.43 -3.54 14.58
C SER A 182 15.27 -3.84 13.35
N PHE A 183 15.43 -5.11 13.01
CA PHE A 183 16.23 -5.56 11.86
C PHE A 183 15.42 -6.18 10.72
N PHE A 184 14.13 -6.50 10.94
CA PHE A 184 13.26 -6.99 9.88
C PHE A 184 12.61 -5.84 9.08
N ARG A 185 12.42 -6.07 7.78
CA ARG A 185 11.70 -5.18 6.87
C ARG A 185 10.49 -5.90 6.31
N LYS A 186 9.29 -5.41 6.69
CA LYS A 186 8.01 -5.87 6.14
C LYS A 186 7.75 -5.12 4.84
N ILE A 187 7.79 -5.81 3.70
CA ILE A 187 7.65 -5.23 2.37
C ILE A 187 6.27 -5.59 1.83
N LYS A 188 5.42 -4.60 1.66
CA LYS A 188 4.08 -4.75 1.06
C LYS A 188 4.21 -4.66 -0.46
N LEU A 189 4.17 -5.81 -1.15
CA LEU A 189 4.40 -5.92 -2.60
C LEU A 189 3.38 -5.13 -3.42
N ASN A 190 2.15 -4.97 -2.92
CA ASN A 190 1.05 -4.27 -3.58
C ASN A 190 0.94 -2.77 -3.22
N LYS A 191 1.90 -2.21 -2.49
CA LYS A 191 1.93 -0.79 -2.12
C LYS A 191 3.07 -0.04 -2.81
N GLN A 192 3.51 -0.53 -3.97
CA GLN A 192 4.56 0.05 -4.80
C GLN A 192 5.83 0.42 -4.00
N PRO A 193 6.49 -0.56 -3.35
CA PRO A 193 7.72 -0.31 -2.61
C PRO A 193 8.84 0.11 -3.57
N ASN A 194 9.72 1.01 -3.13
CA ASN A 194 10.90 1.39 -3.91
C ASN A 194 12.00 0.33 -3.74
N ILE A 195 12.09 -0.61 -4.67
CA ILE A 195 13.09 -1.67 -4.75
C ILE A 195 14.06 -1.35 -5.88
N LEU A 196 15.36 -1.28 -5.56
CA LEU A 196 16.42 -0.95 -6.50
C LEU A 196 17.55 -1.99 -6.37
N ASP A 197 18.49 -1.96 -7.31
CA ASP A 197 19.71 -2.78 -7.21
C ASP A 197 20.49 -2.51 -5.92
N LYS A 198 21.19 -3.53 -5.40
CA LYS A 198 21.97 -3.43 -4.15
C LYS A 198 23.00 -2.29 -4.17
N SER A 199 23.53 -1.95 -5.34
CA SER A 199 24.54 -0.91 -5.51
C SER A 199 24.08 0.49 -5.06
N TYR A 200 22.77 0.74 -5.06
CA TYR A 200 22.25 2.01 -4.57
C TYR A 200 22.44 2.17 -3.06
N ALA A 201 22.16 1.17 -2.24
CA ALA A 201 22.38 1.21 -0.80
C ALA A 201 23.86 1.21 -0.45
N MET A 202 24.69 0.51 -1.24
CA MET A 202 26.14 0.43 -1.03
C MET A 202 26.87 1.78 -1.16
N LYS A 203 26.22 2.83 -1.65
CA LYS A 203 26.76 4.19 -1.66
C LYS A 203 26.64 4.92 -0.31
N PHE A 204 25.91 4.34 0.65
CA PHE A 204 25.59 5.01 1.92
C PHE A 204 26.10 4.20 3.12
N ASN A 205 26.55 4.93 4.16
CA ASN A 205 26.85 4.33 5.44
C ASN A 205 25.57 3.78 6.11
N PRO A 206 25.65 2.63 6.80
CA PRO A 206 26.86 1.81 7.06
C PRO A 206 27.16 0.78 5.96
N TYR A 207 26.37 0.68 4.90
CA TYR A 207 26.48 -0.38 3.88
C TYR A 207 27.71 -0.24 3.00
N SER A 208 28.19 1.00 2.78
CA SER A 208 29.41 1.29 1.97
C SER A 208 30.69 0.69 2.56
N SER A 209 30.68 0.32 3.84
CA SER A 209 31.80 -0.33 4.50
C SER A 209 31.74 -1.87 4.45
N LEU A 210 30.64 -2.45 3.98
CA LEU A 210 30.50 -3.91 3.88
C LEU A 210 31.17 -4.43 2.62
N SER A 211 32.05 -5.39 2.76
CA SER A 211 32.63 -6.12 1.63
C SER A 211 31.65 -7.15 1.06
N ASP A 212 31.81 -7.53 -0.21
CA ASP A 212 31.00 -8.59 -0.82
C ASP A 212 31.16 -9.92 -0.08
N GLU A 213 32.32 -10.22 0.51
CA GLU A 213 32.54 -11.43 1.31
C GLU A 213 31.75 -11.39 2.62
N GLU A 214 31.74 -10.26 3.34
CA GLU A 214 30.93 -10.09 4.56
C GLU A 214 29.42 -10.24 4.24
N ILE A 215 28.97 -9.64 3.16
CA ILE A 215 27.59 -9.78 2.69
C ILE A 215 27.24 -11.24 2.43
N LYS A 216 28.12 -11.97 1.73
CA LYS A 216 27.96 -13.39 1.41
C LYS A 216 27.90 -14.25 2.67
N ILE A 217 28.78 -14.01 3.64
CA ILE A 217 28.79 -14.70 4.93
C ILE A 217 27.47 -14.45 5.69
N LYS A 218 27.06 -13.18 5.81
CA LYS A 218 25.79 -12.82 6.45
C LYS A 218 24.59 -13.51 5.79
N CYS A 219 24.53 -13.49 4.47
CA CYS A 219 23.46 -14.13 3.71
C CYS A 219 23.45 -15.66 3.89
N GLY A 220 24.61 -16.31 3.95
CA GLY A 220 24.74 -17.74 4.22
C GLY A 220 24.13 -18.11 5.57
N LYS A 221 24.45 -17.35 6.63
CA LYS A 221 23.89 -17.56 7.98
C LYS A 221 22.37 -17.34 8.02
N LEU A 222 21.85 -16.30 7.35
CA LEU A 222 20.42 -16.00 7.27
C LEU A 222 19.62 -17.05 6.49
N ASN A 223 20.26 -17.86 5.66
CA ASN A 223 19.62 -18.98 4.96
C ASN A 223 19.51 -20.25 5.85
N SER A 224 19.93 -20.20 7.13
CA SER A 224 19.78 -21.32 8.06
C SER A 224 18.33 -21.78 8.14
N GLN A 225 18.11 -23.08 7.91
CA GLN A 225 16.79 -23.71 7.95
C GLN A 225 16.11 -23.46 9.30
N SER A 226 16.84 -23.65 10.40
CA SER A 226 16.33 -23.45 11.76
C SER A 226 15.87 -22.00 12.00
N PHE A 227 16.62 -21.00 11.54
CA PHE A 227 16.24 -19.60 11.66
C PHE A 227 14.98 -19.26 10.85
N LEU A 228 14.91 -19.73 9.60
CA LEU A 228 13.76 -19.50 8.73
C LEU A 228 12.49 -20.21 9.24
N GLU A 229 12.62 -21.36 9.88
CA GLU A 229 11.49 -22.04 10.52
C GLU A 229 10.97 -21.28 11.72
N LYS A 230 11.84 -20.79 12.62
CA LYS A 230 11.44 -19.91 13.73
C LYS A 230 10.67 -18.68 13.21
N LEU A 231 11.20 -18.04 12.17
CA LEU A 231 10.55 -16.88 11.57
C LEU A 231 9.18 -17.24 10.97
N ARG A 232 9.07 -18.38 10.29
CA ARG A 232 7.80 -18.86 9.74
C ARG A 232 6.75 -19.10 10.82
N ASN A 233 7.14 -19.68 11.95
CA ASN A 233 6.25 -19.91 13.09
C ASN A 233 5.74 -18.58 13.68
N ILE A 234 6.62 -17.58 13.81
CA ILE A 234 6.25 -16.24 14.29
C ILE A 234 5.22 -15.59 13.36
N LEU A 235 5.45 -15.66 12.04
CA LEU A 235 4.53 -15.10 11.06
C LEU A 235 3.18 -15.82 11.03
N TYR A 236 3.20 -17.13 11.25
CA TYR A 236 1.96 -17.90 11.35
C TYR A 236 1.16 -17.51 12.61
N LYS A 237 1.82 -17.34 13.76
CA LYS A 237 1.19 -16.85 14.99
C LYS A 237 0.64 -15.42 14.80
N GLU A 238 1.39 -14.52 14.13
CA GLU A 238 0.90 -13.17 13.82
C GLU A 238 -0.44 -13.21 13.06
N SER A 239 -0.60 -14.15 12.12
CA SER A 239 -1.86 -14.28 11.38
C SER A 239 -3.01 -14.83 12.21
N ILE A 240 -2.75 -15.73 13.15
CA ILE A 240 -3.79 -16.24 14.09
C ILE A 240 -4.21 -15.11 15.03
N ASP A 241 -3.25 -14.42 15.67
CA ASP A 241 -3.52 -13.30 16.57
C ASP A 241 -4.35 -12.21 15.87
N PHE A 242 -4.09 -11.95 14.58
CA PHE A 242 -4.84 -11.00 13.79
C PHE A 242 -6.29 -11.44 13.56
N LEU A 243 -6.52 -12.73 13.24
CA LEU A 243 -7.86 -13.28 13.05
C LEU A 243 -8.66 -13.26 14.36
N ASP A 244 -8.04 -13.62 15.47
CA ASP A 244 -8.67 -13.61 16.80
C ASP A 244 -9.04 -12.19 17.24
N ASN A 245 -8.21 -11.20 16.92
CA ASN A 245 -8.49 -9.78 17.20
C ASN A 245 -9.51 -9.16 16.24
N GLN A 246 -9.69 -9.70 15.03
CA GLN A 246 -10.76 -9.30 14.11
C GLN A 246 -12.14 -9.85 14.50
N SER A 247 -12.23 -10.75 15.47
CA SER A 247 -13.52 -11.27 15.97
C SER A 247 -14.38 -10.22 16.68
N GLN A 248 -13.90 -9.01 16.89
CA GLN A 248 -14.75 -7.86 17.16
C GLN A 248 -15.48 -7.48 15.87
N GLU A 249 -16.79 -7.71 15.84
CA GLU A 249 -17.62 -7.27 14.72
C GLU A 249 -17.36 -5.77 14.44
N PRO A 250 -17.19 -5.39 13.17
CA PRO A 250 -17.00 -3.98 12.84
C PRO A 250 -18.20 -3.18 13.39
N SER A 251 -17.89 -2.03 13.99
CA SER A 251 -18.88 -1.19 14.64
C SER A 251 -19.94 -0.64 13.66
N PHE A 252 -19.56 -0.55 12.38
CA PHE A 252 -20.40 -0.03 11.32
C PHE A 252 -20.28 -0.90 10.07
N GLU A 253 -21.36 -1.03 9.32
CA GLU A 253 -21.40 -1.78 8.07
C GLU A 253 -20.44 -1.18 7.01
N GLU A 254 -20.17 0.11 7.07
CA GLU A 254 -19.23 0.82 6.23
C GLU A 254 -17.79 0.28 6.36
N ASP A 255 -17.40 -0.16 7.56
CA ASP A 255 -16.06 -0.67 7.83
C ASP A 255 -15.84 -2.12 7.35
N THR A 256 -16.87 -2.72 6.75
CA THR A 256 -16.88 -4.15 6.42
C THR A 256 -16.35 -4.51 5.04
N ILE A 257 -15.85 -3.55 4.24
CA ILE A 257 -15.41 -3.82 2.85
C ILE A 257 -14.41 -4.99 2.74
N TYR A 258 -13.54 -5.15 3.75
CA TYR A 258 -12.51 -6.20 3.76
C TYR A 258 -12.89 -7.45 4.57
N SER A 259 -14.09 -7.50 5.20
CA SER A 259 -14.48 -8.62 6.07
C SER A 259 -14.77 -9.91 5.28
N GLN A 260 -15.25 -9.80 4.05
CA GLN A 260 -15.45 -10.93 3.15
C GLN A 260 -15.38 -10.51 1.68
N ASN A 261 -15.11 -11.47 0.80
CA ASN A 261 -15.09 -11.23 -0.63
C ASN A 261 -16.52 -11.07 -1.18
N LEU A 262 -16.67 -10.15 -2.14
CA LEU A 262 -17.90 -10.01 -2.91
C LEU A 262 -18.11 -11.25 -3.78
N ASN A 263 -19.31 -11.85 -3.74
CA ASN A 263 -19.65 -12.94 -4.63
C ASN A 263 -20.07 -12.43 -6.02
N TYR A 264 -20.00 -13.30 -7.02
CA TYR A 264 -20.27 -12.95 -8.40
C TYR A 264 -21.74 -12.53 -8.64
N GLU A 265 -22.70 -13.22 -8.01
CA GLU A 265 -24.12 -12.94 -8.18
C GLU A 265 -24.46 -11.54 -7.62
N ASP A 266 -23.97 -11.21 -6.44
CA ASP A 266 -24.16 -9.89 -5.84
C ASP A 266 -23.50 -8.79 -6.68
N SER A 267 -22.34 -9.07 -7.31
CA SER A 267 -21.70 -8.09 -8.20
C SER A 267 -22.56 -7.76 -9.43
N LEU A 268 -23.31 -8.72 -9.97
CA LEU A 268 -24.25 -8.49 -11.05
C LEU A 268 -25.45 -7.66 -10.60
N ILE A 269 -25.96 -7.93 -9.38
CA ILE A 269 -27.05 -7.15 -8.81
C ILE A 269 -26.60 -5.70 -8.58
N MET A 270 -25.40 -5.46 -8.07
CA MET A 270 -24.84 -4.11 -7.90
C MET A 270 -24.83 -3.33 -9.23
N GLN A 271 -24.34 -3.94 -10.30
CA GLN A 271 -24.31 -3.30 -11.62
C GLN A 271 -25.69 -2.87 -12.12
N ASN A 272 -26.68 -3.73 -11.93
CA ASN A 272 -28.04 -3.48 -12.41
C ASN A 272 -28.86 -2.57 -11.47
N PHE A 273 -28.51 -2.48 -10.19
CA PHE A 273 -29.23 -1.67 -9.20
C PHE A 273 -29.36 -0.20 -9.63
N HIS A 274 -28.34 0.35 -10.30
CA HIS A 274 -28.36 1.72 -10.78
C HIS A 274 -29.34 1.95 -11.94
N LEU A 275 -29.58 0.92 -12.74
CA LEU A 275 -30.45 1.00 -13.92
C LEU A 275 -31.94 0.86 -13.56
N GLU A 276 -32.25 0.33 -12.37
CA GLU A 276 -33.64 0.14 -11.96
C GLU A 276 -34.34 1.46 -11.59
N ALA A 277 -35.64 1.52 -11.82
CA ALA A 277 -36.49 2.60 -11.36
C ALA A 277 -36.53 2.61 -9.81
N TRP A 278 -36.68 3.77 -9.20
CA TRP A 278 -36.60 3.93 -7.76
C TRP A 278 -37.58 3.02 -7.00
N GLU A 279 -38.81 2.87 -7.50
CA GLU A 279 -39.87 2.06 -6.90
C GLU A 279 -39.54 0.56 -6.90
N LYS A 280 -38.64 0.12 -7.78
CA LYS A 280 -38.23 -1.27 -7.93
C LYS A 280 -36.92 -1.60 -7.23
N LYS A 281 -36.11 -0.60 -6.89
CA LYS A 281 -34.78 -0.80 -6.32
C LYS A 281 -34.78 -1.64 -5.06
N TRP A 282 -35.76 -1.50 -4.17
CA TRP A 282 -35.80 -2.32 -2.97
C TRP A 282 -36.04 -3.80 -3.30
N ASN A 283 -37.01 -4.12 -4.15
CA ASN A 283 -37.26 -5.50 -4.56
C ASN A 283 -36.03 -6.13 -5.25
N TYR A 284 -35.25 -5.29 -5.93
CA TYR A 284 -33.99 -5.73 -6.52
C TYR A 284 -32.92 -5.99 -5.45
N ALA A 285 -32.82 -5.11 -4.47
CA ALA A 285 -31.89 -5.21 -3.35
C ALA A 285 -32.16 -6.41 -2.41
N GLU A 286 -33.41 -6.86 -2.29
CA GLU A 286 -33.77 -8.07 -1.53
C GLU A 286 -33.09 -9.33 -2.05
N ARG A 287 -32.66 -9.34 -3.31
CA ARG A 287 -31.95 -10.44 -3.96
C ARG A 287 -30.48 -10.56 -3.56
N PHE A 288 -29.88 -9.51 -2.96
CA PHE A 288 -28.53 -9.62 -2.43
C PHE A 288 -28.44 -10.76 -1.39
N LYS A 289 -27.41 -11.58 -1.53
CA LYS A 289 -27.05 -12.60 -0.53
C LYS A 289 -26.29 -11.98 0.63
N ASP A 290 -25.44 -10.99 0.31
CA ASP A 290 -24.66 -10.25 1.28
C ASP A 290 -25.53 -9.22 2.03
N GLN A 291 -25.65 -9.37 3.35
CA GLN A 291 -26.47 -8.49 4.18
C GLN A 291 -25.93 -7.04 4.23
N ARG A 292 -24.62 -6.86 4.05
CA ARG A 292 -24.00 -5.54 3.97
C ARG A 292 -24.54 -4.75 2.78
N LEU A 293 -24.69 -5.42 1.63
CA LEU A 293 -25.25 -4.79 0.43
C LEU A 293 -26.72 -4.44 0.60
N LYS A 294 -27.49 -5.29 1.30
CA LYS A 294 -28.90 -4.94 1.67
C LYS A 294 -28.94 -3.69 2.55
N PHE A 295 -28.03 -3.59 3.52
CA PHE A 295 -27.92 -2.42 4.36
C PHE A 295 -27.62 -1.16 3.54
N PHE A 296 -26.61 -1.20 2.64
CA PHE A 296 -26.28 -0.04 1.81
C PHE A 296 -27.41 0.35 0.85
N ALA A 297 -28.13 -0.64 0.29
CA ALA A 297 -29.32 -0.37 -0.52
C ALA A 297 -30.40 0.37 0.28
N ALA A 298 -30.68 -0.10 1.49
CA ALA A 298 -31.63 0.55 2.37
C ALA A 298 -31.18 1.96 2.76
N LYS A 299 -29.89 2.16 3.09
CA LYS A 299 -29.28 3.47 3.39
C LYS A 299 -29.41 4.42 2.20
N HIS A 300 -29.12 3.94 0.99
CA HIS A 300 -29.22 4.72 -0.24
C HIS A 300 -30.66 5.17 -0.53
N LEU A 301 -31.63 4.25 -0.44
CA LEU A 301 -33.04 4.56 -0.63
C LEU A 301 -33.57 5.46 0.49
N TYR A 302 -33.20 5.25 1.74
CA TYR A 302 -33.61 6.11 2.84
C TYR A 302 -33.19 7.57 2.65
N ARG A 303 -32.00 7.79 2.09
CA ARG A 303 -31.49 9.14 1.84
C ARG A 303 -32.14 9.83 0.64
N ASN A 304 -32.48 9.09 -0.40
CA ASN A 304 -32.90 9.69 -1.67
C ASN A 304 -34.41 9.53 -1.96
N HIS A 305 -35.00 8.39 -1.60
CA HIS A 305 -36.38 8.02 -1.89
C HIS A 305 -36.98 7.16 -0.77
N PRO A 306 -37.10 7.72 0.46
CA PRO A 306 -37.53 6.98 1.64
C PRO A 306 -38.95 6.36 1.48
N GLU A 307 -39.80 6.96 0.64
CA GLU A 307 -41.15 6.49 0.31
C GLU A 307 -41.16 5.11 -0.38
N THR A 308 -40.06 4.72 -1.01
CA THR A 308 -39.94 3.43 -1.72
C THR A 308 -39.55 2.26 -0.80
N LEU A 309 -39.16 2.57 0.44
CA LEU A 309 -38.78 1.53 1.41
C LEU A 309 -40.00 0.89 2.09
N PRO A 310 -39.93 -0.44 2.36
CA PRO A 310 -40.87 -1.07 3.25
C PRO A 310 -40.88 -0.38 4.62
N LYS A 311 -42.08 -0.16 5.20
CA LYS A 311 -42.26 0.55 6.47
C LYS A 311 -41.34 0.04 7.60
N LYS A 312 -41.12 -1.27 7.68
CA LYS A 312 -40.21 -1.87 8.68
C LYS A 312 -38.75 -1.40 8.50
N ILE A 313 -38.28 -1.36 7.28
CA ILE A 313 -36.90 -0.95 6.95
C ILE A 313 -36.74 0.55 7.18
N PHE A 314 -37.72 1.34 6.72
CA PHE A 314 -37.75 2.79 6.97
C PHE A 314 -37.67 3.11 8.46
N LEU A 315 -38.48 2.48 9.30
CA LEU A 315 -38.50 2.70 10.75
C LEU A 315 -37.18 2.26 11.43
N HIS A 316 -36.50 1.24 10.92
CA HIS A 316 -35.19 0.83 11.43
C HIS A 316 -34.16 1.91 11.24
N PHE A 317 -34.06 2.48 10.05
CA PHE A 317 -33.11 3.57 9.76
C PHE A 317 -33.48 4.87 10.48
N HIS A 318 -34.77 5.20 10.55
CA HIS A 318 -35.25 6.42 11.22
C HIS A 318 -34.96 6.46 12.73
N LYS A 319 -34.77 5.30 13.37
CA LYS A 319 -34.42 5.20 14.79
C LYS A 319 -32.90 5.25 15.05
N LYS A 320 -32.08 4.99 14.03
CA LYS A 320 -30.60 4.97 14.14
C LYS A 320 -29.94 6.34 13.83
N ILE A 321 -30.67 7.22 13.19
CA ILE A 321 -30.29 8.62 12.90
C ILE A 321 -30.93 9.55 13.91
#